data_866e4f4f0af04abaf83e3df4310808ca
#
_entry.id   866e4f4f0af04abaf83e3df4310808ca
#
_cell.length_a   1.000
_cell.length_b   1.000
_cell.length_c   1.000
_cell.angle_alpha   90.00
_cell.angle_beta   90.00
_cell.angle_gamma   90.00
#
_symmetry.space_group_name_H-M   'P 1'
#
loop_
_entity.id
_entity.type
_entity.pdbx_description
1 polymer ?
#
loop_
_entity_poly.entity_id
_entity_poly.type
_entity_poly.pdbx_seq_one_letter_code
_entity_poly.pdbx_strand_id
1 'polypeptide(L)'
;MKKVLRPGYKIAIFMMLILVLQTGMISVYGAAGKPETPVLSGKASGNEVTLTWNKVKQASGYHIFLYYKAYGRYKCVGRIKDKDITSFKLTGSTDKVYSYKIRSYLKSGSKTLYSPLSKALEIKTAPGKPVITRIQVGEEGIFVQWKKINSAQGYQVFRSEKLNSGYKKIKTLPGNITFSYRDTEVIQGKIYYYKIRAYLKNQGNAVYSELSDPVKAVQRTTIMIGDSRTDMMKDVVENDKITWICEVGMGYKWLRDTALDALQKQMKGNEDIFIWLGVNDVYNISNYISLLNEEVPKWKAQGADVYLVAVGQVDKDPYVTNEEIEEFNSRMKNEVANVKYLDLYSYLKKNGYKTTDGTHYNNETTWKIYRYLMSYVS
;
A
#
# COMPACT_ATOMS: atom_id res chain seq x y z
N MET A 1 69.79 -47.24 36.18
CA MET A 1 70.12 -47.80 37.49
C MET A 1 68.91 -47.86 38.33
N LYS A 2 68.43 -49.11 38.61
CA LYS A 2 68.20 -49.71 39.91
C LYS A 2 67.30 -48.86 40.85
N LYS A 3 66.20 -49.32 41.46
CA LYS A 3 65.65 -50.66 41.89
C LYS A 3 64.21 -50.39 42.33
N VAL A 4 63.21 -51.06 41.95
CA VAL A 4 62.51 -52.23 42.51
C VAL A 4 62.41 -52.19 44.03
N LEU A 5 61.11 -52.14 44.54
CA LEU A 5 60.58 -53.20 45.42
C LEU A 5 59.10 -52.91 45.84
N ARG A 6 58.23 -53.88 45.59
CA ARG A 6 56.98 -54.24 46.27
C ARG A 6 57.33 -54.98 47.59
N PRO A 7 56.45 -55.48 48.45
CA PRO A 7 54.95 -55.44 48.59
C PRO A 7 54.45 -55.31 50.00
N GLY A 8 53.17 -55.50 50.27
CA GLY A 8 52.68 -55.81 51.62
C GLY A 8 51.15 -55.77 51.76
N TYR A 9 50.53 -56.92 51.48
CA TYR A 9 49.19 -57.27 51.92
C TYR A 9 49.06 -57.33 53.45
N LYS A 10 47.97 -56.79 54.05
CA LYS A 10 47.38 -57.32 55.26
C LYS A 10 45.86 -57.37 55.12
N ILE A 11 45.33 -58.55 55.03
CA ILE A 11 43.96 -58.99 55.27
C ILE A 11 43.66 -58.87 56.78
N ALA A 12 42.58 -58.19 57.14
CA ALA A 12 41.96 -58.33 58.41
C ALA A 12 40.47 -58.60 58.24
N ILE A 13 40.09 -59.83 58.44
CA ILE A 13 38.76 -60.34 58.66
C ILE A 13 38.25 -59.85 59.94
N PHE A 14 37.05 -59.16 59.93
CA PHE A 14 36.30 -58.94 61.20
C PHE A 14 34.86 -59.38 61.06
N MET A 15 34.43 -60.15 62.03
CA MET A 15 33.18 -60.89 62.08
C MET A 15 31.92 -60.06 62.04
N MET A 16 30.97 -60.66 61.38
CA MET A 16 29.55 -60.41 61.34
C MET A 16 28.89 -60.34 62.70
N LEU A 17 28.21 -59.23 63.01
CA LEU A 17 27.18 -59.22 64.03
C LEU A 17 25.89 -58.69 63.38
N ILE A 18 24.95 -59.63 63.17
CA ILE A 18 23.62 -59.33 62.62
C ILE A 18 22.81 -58.73 63.76
N LEU A 19 22.56 -57.45 63.78
CA LEU A 19 21.54 -56.83 64.56
C LEU A 19 20.35 -56.48 63.68
N VAL A 20 19.31 -57.28 63.76
CA VAL A 20 18.02 -57.00 63.08
C VAL A 20 17.37 -55.87 63.88
N LEU A 21 17.59 -54.64 63.46
CA LEU A 21 16.78 -53.51 63.84
C LEU A 21 15.68 -53.36 62.79
N GLN A 22 14.46 -53.73 63.14
CA GLN A 22 13.25 -53.26 62.48
C GLN A 22 13.15 -51.76 62.56
N THR A 23 13.78 -51.02 61.70
CA THR A 23 13.47 -49.60 61.49
C THR A 23 12.29 -49.51 60.57
N GLY A 24 11.14 -49.25 61.19
CA GLY A 24 9.99 -48.79 60.38
C GLY A 24 10.42 -47.73 59.39
N MET A 25 10.14 -47.90 58.13
CA MET A 25 10.27 -46.87 57.12
C MET A 25 9.36 -45.69 57.52
N ILE A 26 9.93 -44.74 58.28
CA ILE A 26 9.33 -43.43 58.34
C ILE A 26 9.49 -42.83 56.95
N SER A 27 8.45 -42.96 56.11
CA SER A 27 8.34 -42.10 54.90
C SER A 27 8.37 -40.65 55.42
N VAL A 28 9.54 -40.04 55.36
CA VAL A 28 9.64 -38.59 55.51
C VAL A 28 8.92 -38.01 54.28
N TYR A 29 7.64 -37.74 54.45
CA TYR A 29 6.93 -36.86 53.52
C TYR A 29 7.61 -35.49 53.69
N GLY A 30 8.69 -35.28 52.91
CA GLY A 30 9.29 -33.97 52.76
C GLY A 30 8.19 -33.02 52.33
N ALA A 31 8.01 -31.93 53.05
CA ALA A 31 7.05 -30.89 52.67
C ALA A 31 7.30 -30.53 51.19
N ALA A 32 6.28 -30.73 50.34
CA ALA A 32 6.40 -30.44 48.94
C ALA A 32 6.91 -29.01 48.75
N GLY A 33 8.11 -28.87 48.21
CA GLY A 33 8.72 -27.58 47.92
C GLY A 33 7.93 -26.83 46.82
N LYS A 34 8.09 -25.52 46.80
CA LYS A 34 7.52 -24.73 45.70
C LYS A 34 8.04 -25.25 44.36
N PRO A 35 7.19 -25.33 43.31
CA PRO A 35 7.64 -25.75 41.98
C PRO A 35 8.59 -24.71 41.38
N GLU A 36 9.40 -25.12 40.39
CA GLU A 36 10.32 -24.23 39.70
C GLU A 36 9.56 -23.18 38.86
N THR A 37 10.20 -22.03 38.65
CA THR A 37 9.67 -20.97 37.81
C THR A 37 9.87 -21.35 36.34
N PRO A 38 8.81 -21.38 35.51
CA PRO A 38 8.97 -21.64 34.09
C PRO A 38 9.75 -20.53 33.35
N VAL A 39 10.52 -20.92 32.34
CA VAL A 39 11.18 -19.97 31.41
C VAL A 39 10.21 -19.65 30.29
N LEU A 40 9.77 -18.40 30.24
CA LEU A 40 8.78 -17.93 29.29
C LEU A 40 9.46 -17.43 28.00
N SER A 41 8.95 -17.87 26.85
CA SER A 41 9.27 -17.38 25.50
C SER A 41 7.96 -17.14 24.73
N GLY A 42 8.06 -16.53 23.55
CA GLY A 42 6.87 -16.33 22.72
C GLY A 42 7.16 -15.53 21.46
N LYS A 43 6.17 -15.51 20.59
CA LYS A 43 6.20 -14.79 19.30
C LYS A 43 4.84 -14.18 18.97
N ALA A 44 4.84 -13.17 18.09
CA ALA A 44 3.63 -12.62 17.50
C ALA A 44 3.54 -12.95 16.03
N SER A 45 2.30 -13.16 15.55
CA SER A 45 1.96 -13.26 14.15
C SER A 45 0.67 -12.43 13.94
N GLY A 46 0.77 -11.33 13.18
CA GLY A 46 -0.33 -10.37 13.14
C GLY A 46 -0.65 -9.82 14.53
N ASN A 47 -1.88 -9.98 14.97
CA ASN A 47 -2.36 -9.63 16.30
C ASN A 47 -2.42 -10.83 17.27
N GLU A 48 -2.05 -12.03 16.83
CA GLU A 48 -1.98 -13.23 17.67
C GLU A 48 -0.62 -13.29 18.36
N VAL A 49 -0.64 -13.54 19.66
CA VAL A 49 0.54 -13.80 20.50
C VAL A 49 0.52 -15.26 20.93
N THR A 50 1.56 -16.01 20.62
CA THR A 50 1.77 -17.37 21.10
C THR A 50 2.88 -17.34 22.15
N LEU A 51 2.53 -17.69 23.38
CA LEU A 51 3.46 -17.89 24.49
C LEU A 51 3.83 -19.36 24.58
N THR A 52 5.10 -19.65 24.90
CA THR A 52 5.62 -21.02 25.14
C THR A 52 6.53 -21.02 26.36
N TRP A 53 6.64 -22.15 27.03
CA TRP A 53 7.51 -22.33 28.20
C TRP A 53 7.99 -23.76 28.33
N ASN A 54 9.03 -23.99 29.15
CA ASN A 54 9.49 -25.31 29.48
C ASN A 54 8.52 -26.00 30.46
N LYS A 55 8.33 -27.31 30.31
CA LYS A 55 7.59 -28.14 31.24
C LYS A 55 8.30 -28.14 32.58
N VAL A 56 7.54 -27.90 33.66
CA VAL A 56 8.02 -28.01 35.08
C VAL A 56 7.54 -29.33 35.66
N LYS A 57 8.48 -30.21 35.99
CA LYS A 57 8.21 -31.62 36.37
C LYS A 57 7.22 -31.76 37.52
N GLN A 58 7.33 -30.91 38.58
CA GLN A 58 6.48 -30.94 39.76
C GLN A 58 5.25 -30.03 39.66
N ALA A 59 5.00 -29.38 38.58
CA ALA A 59 3.83 -28.52 38.43
C ALA A 59 2.54 -29.34 38.28
N SER A 60 1.43 -28.76 38.76
CA SER A 60 0.06 -29.17 38.44
C SER A 60 -0.54 -28.32 37.29
N GLY A 61 0.14 -27.21 36.95
CA GLY A 61 -0.27 -26.30 35.88
C GLY A 61 0.39 -24.94 35.99
N TYR A 62 -0.13 -23.98 35.23
CA TYR A 62 0.50 -22.67 35.05
C TYR A 62 -0.51 -21.55 35.11
N HIS A 63 -0.07 -20.37 35.56
CA HIS A 63 -0.81 -19.11 35.45
C HIS A 63 -0.03 -18.12 34.60
N ILE A 64 -0.69 -17.51 33.62
CA ILE A 64 -0.15 -16.48 32.74
C ILE A 64 -0.68 -15.13 33.15
N PHE A 65 0.19 -14.15 33.18
CA PHE A 65 -0.10 -12.79 33.56
C PHE A 65 0.27 -11.82 32.47
N LEU A 66 -0.60 -10.82 32.24
CA LEU A 66 -0.40 -9.70 31.36
C LEU A 66 -0.32 -8.41 32.20
N TYR A 67 0.62 -7.53 31.84
CA TYR A 67 0.73 -6.21 32.46
C TYR A 67 -0.32 -5.27 31.87
N TYR A 68 -1.10 -4.68 32.74
CA TYR A 68 -2.08 -3.65 32.40
C TYR A 68 -1.58 -2.28 32.84
N LYS A 69 -1.18 -1.44 31.83
CA LYS A 69 -0.65 -0.10 32.11
C LYS A 69 -1.63 0.77 32.92
N ALA A 70 -2.92 0.67 32.63
CA ALA A 70 -3.97 1.42 33.34
C ALA A 70 -4.06 1.13 34.84
N TYR A 71 -3.57 -0.05 35.24
CA TYR A 71 -3.60 -0.46 36.66
C TYR A 71 -2.19 -0.56 37.30
N GLY A 72 -1.14 -0.32 36.53
CA GLY A 72 0.24 -0.44 36.97
C GLY A 72 0.64 -1.85 37.45
N ARG A 73 -0.09 -2.90 37.09
CA ARG A 73 0.12 -4.26 37.60
C ARG A 73 -0.18 -5.37 36.60
N TYR A 74 0.38 -6.56 36.87
CA TYR A 74 0.06 -7.79 36.20
C TYR A 74 -1.26 -8.39 36.67
N LYS A 75 -2.14 -8.79 35.74
CA LYS A 75 -3.36 -9.55 36.01
C LYS A 75 -3.29 -10.92 35.34
N CYS A 76 -3.86 -11.94 35.97
CA CYS A 76 -3.93 -13.29 35.43
C CYS A 76 -4.88 -13.33 34.22
N VAL A 77 -4.37 -13.71 33.05
CA VAL A 77 -5.12 -13.84 31.80
C VAL A 77 -5.27 -15.27 31.32
N GLY A 78 -4.53 -16.22 31.93
CA GLY A 78 -4.63 -17.64 31.59
C GLY A 78 -4.37 -18.51 32.84
N ARG A 79 -5.21 -19.54 33.02
CA ARG A 79 -5.05 -20.58 34.03
C ARG A 79 -5.06 -21.94 33.34
N ILE A 80 -3.89 -22.57 33.23
CA ILE A 80 -3.69 -23.86 32.58
C ILE A 80 -3.65 -24.92 33.70
N LYS A 81 -4.58 -25.87 33.69
CA LYS A 81 -4.74 -26.90 34.71
C LYS A 81 -3.99 -28.21 34.40
N ASP A 82 -3.23 -28.22 33.32
CA ASP A 82 -2.44 -29.34 32.85
C ASP A 82 -0.98 -28.92 32.72
N LYS A 83 -0.09 -29.69 33.39
CA LYS A 83 1.36 -29.46 33.40
C LYS A 83 2.01 -29.78 32.03
N ASP A 84 1.33 -30.57 31.22
CA ASP A 84 1.85 -31.00 29.91
C ASP A 84 1.56 -29.98 28.79
N ILE A 85 0.64 -29.06 29.03
CA ILE A 85 0.41 -27.92 28.17
C ILE A 85 1.48 -26.87 28.40
N THR A 86 2.30 -26.59 27.38
CA THR A 86 3.44 -25.66 27.43
C THR A 86 3.32 -24.53 26.42
N SER A 87 2.11 -24.28 25.93
CA SER A 87 1.82 -23.15 25.04
C SER A 87 0.46 -22.51 25.35
N PHE A 88 0.31 -21.23 25.05
CA PHE A 88 -0.93 -20.50 25.21
C PHE A 88 -1.03 -19.38 24.17
N LYS A 89 -2.19 -19.26 23.51
CA LYS A 89 -2.46 -18.26 22.50
C LYS A 89 -3.37 -17.17 23.04
N LEU A 90 -3.07 -15.95 22.66
CA LEU A 90 -3.88 -14.76 22.96
C LEU A 90 -4.04 -13.93 21.69
N THR A 91 -5.21 -13.33 21.52
CA THR A 91 -5.44 -12.32 20.50
C THR A 91 -5.31 -10.94 21.14
N GLY A 92 -4.45 -10.11 20.59
CA GLY A 92 -4.25 -8.73 20.99
C GLY A 92 -4.69 -7.75 19.90
N SER A 93 -4.29 -6.50 20.03
CA SER A 93 -4.39 -5.50 18.98
C SER A 93 -3.07 -5.38 18.25
N THR A 94 -3.09 -4.98 16.99
CA THR A 94 -1.89 -4.58 16.26
C THR A 94 -1.28 -3.33 16.86
N ASP A 95 0.00 -3.09 16.57
CA ASP A 95 0.72 -1.86 16.98
C ASP A 95 0.85 -1.70 18.51
N LYS A 96 0.97 -2.82 19.22
CA LYS A 96 1.08 -2.85 20.69
C LYS A 96 2.31 -3.60 21.15
N VAL A 97 2.75 -3.22 22.36
CA VAL A 97 3.74 -3.97 23.14
C VAL A 97 3.02 -4.58 24.34
N TYR A 98 3.10 -5.89 24.46
CA TYR A 98 2.54 -6.64 25.59
C TYR A 98 3.66 -7.18 26.45
N SER A 99 3.52 -7.09 27.77
CA SER A 99 4.47 -7.63 28.74
C SER A 99 3.82 -8.76 29.52
N TYR A 100 4.39 -9.95 29.38
CA TYR A 100 3.87 -11.19 30.01
C TYR A 100 4.80 -11.72 31.09
N LYS A 101 4.20 -12.40 32.09
CA LYS A 101 4.88 -13.24 33.06
C LYS A 101 4.13 -14.54 33.23
N ILE A 102 4.83 -15.58 33.70
CA ILE A 102 4.26 -16.89 34.01
C ILE A 102 4.71 -17.35 35.37
N ARG A 103 3.91 -18.18 36.06
CA ARG A 103 4.32 -19.01 37.20
C ARG A 103 3.71 -20.40 37.08
N SER A 104 4.39 -21.38 37.62
CA SER A 104 3.83 -22.72 37.87
C SER A 104 3.13 -22.77 39.19
N TYR A 105 2.27 -23.76 39.37
CA TYR A 105 1.72 -24.11 40.71
C TYR A 105 1.69 -25.63 40.88
N LEU A 106 1.77 -26.04 42.14
CA LEU A 106 1.66 -27.44 42.61
C LEU A 106 0.47 -27.54 43.56
N LYS A 107 -0.45 -28.46 43.30
CA LYS A 107 -1.48 -28.85 44.27
C LYS A 107 -0.92 -29.93 45.19
N SER A 108 -0.90 -29.67 46.50
CA SER A 108 -0.46 -30.59 47.52
C SER A 108 -1.55 -30.70 48.60
N GLY A 109 -2.41 -31.72 48.50
CA GLY A 109 -3.63 -31.81 49.28
C GLY A 109 -4.54 -30.61 49.08
N SER A 110 -4.97 -29.99 50.18
CA SER A 110 -5.80 -28.76 50.14
C SER A 110 -5.02 -27.47 49.86
N LYS A 111 -3.68 -27.51 49.82
CA LYS A 111 -2.83 -26.33 49.62
C LYS A 111 -2.38 -26.21 48.15
N THR A 112 -2.23 -24.98 47.67
CA THR A 112 -1.61 -24.69 46.39
C THR A 112 -0.33 -23.89 46.62
N LEU A 113 0.79 -24.43 46.15
CA LEU A 113 2.10 -23.79 46.23
C LEU A 113 2.40 -23.16 44.88
N TYR A 114 2.95 -21.96 44.89
CA TYR A 114 3.26 -21.20 43.64
C TYR A 114 4.75 -20.95 43.52
N SER A 115 5.28 -21.05 42.30
CA SER A 115 6.61 -20.52 42.01
C SER A 115 6.62 -18.98 42.07
N PRO A 116 7.79 -18.34 42.16
CA PRO A 116 7.92 -16.95 41.77
C PRO A 116 7.39 -16.70 40.34
N LEU A 117 7.09 -15.44 40.05
CA LEU A 117 6.83 -15.04 38.64
C LEU A 117 8.12 -15.04 37.81
N SER A 118 8.04 -15.43 36.56
CA SER A 118 9.15 -15.34 35.60
C SER A 118 9.63 -13.89 35.42
N LYS A 119 10.78 -13.73 34.79
CA LYS A 119 11.14 -12.44 34.16
C LYS A 119 10.04 -12.03 33.19
N ALA A 120 9.89 -10.71 33.00
CA ALA A 120 8.94 -10.18 32.02
C ALA A 120 9.41 -10.49 30.61
N LEU A 121 8.48 -10.92 29.75
CA LEU A 121 8.67 -11.12 28.33
C LEU A 121 7.88 -10.06 27.60
N GLU A 122 8.56 -9.19 26.86
CA GLU A 122 7.91 -8.21 25.99
C GLU A 122 7.74 -8.76 24.58
N ILE A 123 6.54 -8.65 24.04
CA ILE A 123 6.20 -9.05 22.67
C ILE A 123 5.55 -7.87 21.96
N LYS A 124 6.11 -7.50 20.81
CA LYS A 124 5.54 -6.50 19.89
C LYS A 124 4.64 -7.23 18.88
N THR A 125 3.40 -6.81 18.79
CA THR A 125 2.48 -7.28 17.74
C THR A 125 2.82 -6.61 16.40
N ALA A 126 2.22 -7.11 15.31
CA ALA A 126 2.43 -6.55 13.98
C ALA A 126 2.11 -5.06 13.94
N PRO A 127 2.77 -4.29 13.08
CA PRO A 127 2.33 -2.94 12.74
C PRO A 127 0.90 -2.94 12.22
N GLY A 128 0.23 -1.81 12.31
CA GLY A 128 -1.09 -1.61 11.70
C GLY A 128 -1.03 -1.78 10.17
N LYS A 129 -2.17 -2.05 9.54
CA LYS A 129 -2.32 -2.12 8.09
C LYS A 129 -2.00 -0.76 7.48
N PRO A 130 -1.08 -0.65 6.49
CA PRO A 130 -0.78 0.61 5.83
C PRO A 130 -1.96 1.12 5.01
N VAL A 131 -2.04 2.44 4.85
CA VAL A 131 -3.01 3.12 3.99
C VAL A 131 -2.23 3.92 2.96
N ILE A 132 -2.41 3.61 1.68
CA ILE A 132 -1.86 4.41 0.58
C ILE A 132 -2.66 5.71 0.52
N THR A 133 -1.97 6.85 0.57
CA THR A 133 -2.58 8.18 0.62
C THR A 133 -2.46 8.95 -0.69
N ARG A 134 -1.50 8.56 -1.54
CA ARG A 134 -1.26 9.21 -2.82
C ARG A 134 -0.66 8.22 -3.81
N ILE A 135 -1.19 8.24 -5.02
CA ILE A 135 -0.54 7.72 -6.22
C ILE A 135 -0.42 8.88 -7.21
N GLN A 136 0.75 9.03 -7.79
CA GLN A 136 1.00 9.99 -8.84
C GLN A 136 1.78 9.30 -9.95
N VAL A 137 1.23 9.38 -11.14
CA VAL A 137 1.84 8.83 -12.34
C VAL A 137 2.52 9.97 -13.08
N GLY A 138 3.74 9.77 -13.53
CA GLY A 138 4.50 10.78 -14.24
C GLY A 138 5.56 10.16 -15.14
N GLU A 139 6.31 11.01 -15.83
CA GLU A 139 7.37 10.58 -16.74
C GLU A 139 8.45 9.73 -16.09
N GLU A 140 8.79 10.04 -14.84
CA GLU A 140 9.80 9.31 -14.07
C GLU A 140 9.27 8.02 -13.43
N GLY A 141 8.04 7.59 -13.77
CA GLY A 141 7.41 6.40 -13.21
C GLY A 141 6.25 6.71 -12.25
N ILE A 142 5.88 5.73 -11.45
CA ILE A 142 4.74 5.81 -10.54
C ILE A 142 5.22 6.08 -9.12
N PHE A 143 4.80 7.21 -8.56
CA PHE A 143 5.05 7.59 -7.18
C PHE A 143 3.92 7.09 -6.29
N VAL A 144 4.27 6.33 -5.24
CA VAL A 144 3.34 5.76 -4.27
C VAL A 144 3.71 6.29 -2.89
N GLN A 145 2.74 6.86 -2.17
CA GLN A 145 2.91 7.36 -0.81
C GLN A 145 1.86 6.77 0.12
N TRP A 146 2.24 6.48 1.35
CA TRP A 146 1.35 5.92 2.36
C TRP A 146 1.50 6.62 3.71
N LYS A 147 0.53 6.40 4.59
CA LYS A 147 0.54 6.96 5.95
C LYS A 147 1.65 6.30 6.76
N LYS A 148 2.49 7.11 7.41
CA LYS A 148 3.52 6.64 8.32
C LYS A 148 2.91 5.84 9.48
N ILE A 149 3.54 4.70 9.80
CA ILE A 149 3.22 3.86 10.96
C ILE A 149 4.38 3.93 11.94
N ASN A 150 4.15 4.48 13.13
CA ASN A 150 5.22 4.78 14.10
C ASN A 150 5.96 3.54 14.61
N SER A 151 5.28 2.40 14.74
CA SER A 151 5.89 1.13 15.18
C SER A 151 6.64 0.40 14.06
N ALA A 152 6.42 0.77 12.80
CA ALA A 152 7.10 0.12 11.68
C ALA A 152 8.61 0.40 11.74
N GLN A 153 9.40 -0.60 11.40
CA GLN A 153 10.84 -0.51 11.17
C GLN A 153 11.17 -0.53 9.68
N GLY A 154 10.16 -0.58 8.82
CA GLY A 154 10.27 -0.47 7.39
C GLY A 154 9.01 -0.92 6.67
N TYR A 155 9.08 -0.84 5.34
CA TYR A 155 7.97 -1.15 4.46
C TYR A 155 8.41 -2.04 3.30
N GLN A 156 7.46 -2.77 2.75
CA GLN A 156 7.62 -3.53 1.52
C GLN A 156 6.57 -3.07 0.53
N VAL A 157 7.01 -2.78 -0.70
CA VAL A 157 6.15 -2.39 -1.82
C VAL A 157 5.91 -3.58 -2.70
N PHE A 158 4.65 -3.80 -3.03
CA PHE A 158 4.20 -4.87 -3.93
C PHE A 158 3.48 -4.27 -5.13
N ARG A 159 3.73 -4.85 -6.30
CA ARG A 159 3.08 -4.48 -7.57
C ARG A 159 2.46 -5.69 -8.23
N SER A 160 1.33 -5.49 -8.89
CA SER A 160 0.65 -6.47 -9.75
C SER A 160 0.03 -5.78 -10.96
N GLU A 161 -0.15 -6.52 -12.05
CA GLU A 161 -0.99 -6.11 -13.20
C GLU A 161 -2.46 -6.54 -13.03
N LYS A 162 -2.78 -7.26 -11.95
CA LYS A 162 -4.12 -7.76 -11.62
C LYS A 162 -4.56 -7.23 -10.25
N LEU A 163 -5.81 -6.77 -10.15
CA LEU A 163 -6.37 -6.18 -8.93
C LEU A 163 -6.26 -7.11 -7.71
N ASN A 164 -6.64 -8.37 -7.86
CA ASN A 164 -6.82 -9.28 -6.73
C ASN A 164 -5.74 -10.36 -6.60
N SER A 165 -4.76 -10.43 -7.52
CA SER A 165 -3.76 -11.51 -7.54
C SER A 165 -2.43 -11.05 -8.14
N GLY A 166 -1.41 -11.94 -8.09
CA GLY A 166 -0.15 -11.74 -8.80
C GLY A 166 0.80 -10.68 -8.20
N TYR A 167 0.56 -10.24 -6.96
CA TYR A 167 1.40 -9.24 -6.30
C TYR A 167 2.82 -9.77 -6.06
N LYS A 168 3.80 -9.15 -6.69
CA LYS A 168 5.22 -9.40 -6.46
C LYS A 168 5.82 -8.27 -5.63
N LYS A 169 6.66 -8.63 -4.67
CA LYS A 169 7.43 -7.63 -3.92
C LYS A 169 8.50 -7.02 -4.83
N ILE A 170 8.41 -5.70 -5.05
CA ILE A 170 9.35 -4.95 -5.90
C ILE A 170 10.39 -4.19 -5.09
N LYS A 171 10.08 -3.80 -3.84
CA LYS A 171 11.03 -3.07 -3.00
C LYS A 171 10.86 -3.40 -1.52
N THR A 172 11.96 -3.38 -0.80
CA THR A 172 12.00 -3.32 0.67
C THR A 172 12.69 -2.02 1.07
N LEU A 173 12.03 -1.24 1.91
CA LEU A 173 12.48 0.07 2.38
C LEU A 173 12.73 -0.04 3.89
N PRO A 174 14.00 -0.06 4.33
CA PRO A 174 14.31 -0.06 5.75
C PRO A 174 14.09 1.32 6.37
N GLY A 175 13.78 1.33 7.67
CA GLY A 175 13.52 2.56 8.42
C GLY A 175 12.05 3.00 8.34
N ASN A 176 11.63 3.79 9.33
CA ASN A 176 10.24 4.28 9.42
C ASN A 176 10.08 5.72 8.93
N ILE A 177 11.15 6.32 8.43
CA ILE A 177 11.14 7.69 7.89
C ILE A 177 10.81 7.72 6.38
N THR A 178 10.96 6.58 5.69
CA THR A 178 10.65 6.44 4.26
C THR A 178 9.23 5.86 4.14
N PHE A 179 8.29 6.68 3.73
CA PHE A 179 6.87 6.31 3.53
C PHE A 179 6.37 6.66 2.13
N SER A 180 7.28 6.65 1.17
CA SER A 180 7.01 6.78 -0.27
C SER A 180 8.01 5.97 -1.07
N TYR A 181 7.64 5.66 -2.31
CA TYR A 181 8.48 4.96 -3.28
C TYR A 181 8.13 5.41 -4.68
N ARG A 182 9.15 5.59 -5.55
CA ARG A 182 8.97 5.81 -6.98
C ARG A 182 9.36 4.53 -7.72
N ASP A 183 8.40 3.97 -8.43
CA ASP A 183 8.59 2.80 -9.28
C ASP A 183 8.91 3.27 -10.70
N THR A 184 10.18 3.15 -11.07
CA THR A 184 10.69 3.53 -12.41
C THR A 184 10.67 2.38 -13.40
N GLU A 185 10.38 1.14 -12.93
CA GLU A 185 10.32 -0.06 -13.76
C GLU A 185 8.87 -0.33 -14.24
N VAL A 186 8.20 0.69 -14.72
CA VAL A 186 6.84 0.60 -15.25
C VAL A 186 6.85 0.80 -16.77
N ILE A 187 5.93 0.13 -17.45
CA ILE A 187 5.72 0.26 -18.88
C ILE A 187 4.59 1.26 -19.09
N GLN A 188 4.82 2.24 -19.93
CA GLN A 188 3.81 3.23 -20.31
C GLN A 188 2.55 2.53 -20.85
N GLY A 189 1.39 3.01 -20.41
CA GLY A 189 0.11 2.46 -20.86
C GLY A 189 -0.36 1.22 -20.09
N LYS A 190 0.50 0.58 -19.28
CA LYS A 190 0.08 -0.54 -18.45
C LYS A 190 -0.62 -0.12 -17.17
N ILE A 191 -1.62 -0.91 -16.78
CA ILE A 191 -2.29 -0.78 -15.49
C ILE A 191 -1.49 -1.54 -14.44
N TYR A 192 -1.19 -0.88 -13.33
CA TYR A 192 -0.57 -1.48 -12.16
C TYR A 192 -1.43 -1.28 -10.91
N TYR A 193 -1.32 -2.21 -9.98
CA TYR A 193 -1.92 -2.14 -8.66
C TYR A 193 -0.82 -2.26 -7.61
N TYR A 194 -0.84 -1.35 -6.64
CA TYR A 194 0.15 -1.31 -5.57
C TYR A 194 -0.48 -1.69 -4.25
N LYS A 195 0.29 -2.43 -3.46
CA LYS A 195 0.01 -2.71 -2.04
C LYS A 195 1.27 -2.46 -1.21
N ILE A 196 1.07 -2.03 0.01
CA ILE A 196 2.15 -1.78 0.98
C ILE A 196 1.97 -2.72 2.16
N ARG A 197 3.09 -3.22 2.69
CA ARG A 197 3.15 -3.97 3.94
C ARG A 197 4.19 -3.34 4.85
N ALA A 198 3.84 -3.06 6.10
CA ALA A 198 4.77 -2.64 7.12
C ALA A 198 5.39 -3.85 7.82
N TYR A 199 6.59 -3.70 8.36
CA TYR A 199 7.21 -4.71 9.19
C TYR A 199 7.96 -4.10 10.38
N LEU A 200 8.13 -4.91 11.41
CA LEU A 200 9.06 -4.69 12.51
C LEU A 200 9.81 -5.99 12.81
N LYS A 201 10.94 -5.88 13.50
CA LYS A 201 11.67 -7.03 14.04
C LYS A 201 11.32 -7.20 15.52
N ASN A 202 10.97 -8.42 15.91
CA ASN A 202 10.73 -8.81 17.28
C ASN A 202 11.61 -10.02 17.61
N GLN A 203 12.56 -9.86 18.53
CA GLN A 203 13.53 -10.89 18.90
C GLN A 203 14.24 -11.50 17.65
N GLY A 204 14.68 -10.66 16.70
CA GLY A 204 15.36 -11.08 15.48
C GLY A 204 14.43 -11.51 14.32
N ASN A 205 13.16 -11.83 14.58
CA ASN A 205 12.20 -12.26 13.59
C ASN A 205 11.38 -11.08 13.04
N ALA A 206 11.13 -11.07 11.72
CA ALA A 206 10.26 -10.09 11.11
C ALA A 206 8.79 -10.42 11.39
N VAL A 207 8.05 -9.41 11.88
CA VAL A 207 6.61 -9.45 12.07
C VAL A 207 5.99 -8.46 11.10
N TYR A 208 5.05 -8.93 10.30
CA TYR A 208 4.47 -8.17 9.18
C TYR A 208 3.03 -7.77 9.46
N SER A 209 2.66 -6.57 8.99
CA SER A 209 1.26 -6.16 8.90
C SER A 209 0.51 -6.96 7.82
N GLU A 210 -0.80 -6.80 7.78
CA GLU A 210 -1.57 -7.08 6.56
C GLU A 210 -1.10 -6.16 5.43
N LEU A 211 -1.35 -6.60 4.18
CA LEU A 211 -1.18 -5.73 3.02
C LEU A 211 -2.25 -4.64 3.01
N SER A 212 -1.90 -3.43 2.56
CA SER A 212 -2.87 -2.38 2.28
C SER A 212 -3.93 -2.83 1.27
N ASP A 213 -5.03 -2.10 1.19
CA ASP A 213 -5.92 -2.21 0.04
C ASP A 213 -5.17 -1.85 -1.23
N PRO A 214 -5.54 -2.46 -2.37
CA PRO A 214 -4.90 -2.16 -3.64
C PRO A 214 -5.29 -0.77 -4.13
N VAL A 215 -4.32 -0.04 -4.67
CA VAL A 215 -4.58 1.22 -5.37
C VAL A 215 -4.13 1.08 -6.82
N LYS A 216 -5.02 1.44 -7.76
CA LYS A 216 -4.76 1.42 -9.20
C LYS A 216 -3.86 2.59 -9.58
N ALA A 217 -2.86 2.33 -10.40
CA ALA A 217 -2.05 3.31 -11.10
C ALA A 217 -1.98 2.91 -12.56
N VAL A 218 -2.13 3.87 -13.42
CA VAL A 218 -1.98 3.67 -14.86
C VAL A 218 -1.27 4.90 -15.40
N GLN A 219 -0.21 4.67 -16.15
CA GLN A 219 0.41 5.74 -16.90
C GLN A 219 -0.46 5.97 -18.13
N ARG A 220 -1.17 7.10 -18.13
CA ARG A 220 -2.06 7.46 -19.20
C ARG A 220 -1.25 8.04 -20.35
N THR A 221 -1.73 7.83 -21.58
CA THR A 221 -1.20 8.48 -22.78
C THR A 221 -2.12 9.65 -23.15
N THR A 222 -1.54 10.76 -23.52
CA THR A 222 -2.31 11.92 -23.98
C THR A 222 -2.49 11.85 -25.49
N ILE A 223 -3.72 12.00 -25.93
CA ILE A 223 -4.07 12.14 -27.35
C ILE A 223 -4.74 13.50 -27.55
N MET A 224 -4.20 14.30 -28.46
CA MET A 224 -4.75 15.60 -28.84
C MET A 224 -5.39 15.49 -30.22
N ILE A 225 -6.69 15.76 -30.30
CA ILE A 225 -7.46 15.78 -31.55
C ILE A 225 -7.86 17.21 -31.83
N GLY A 226 -7.51 17.74 -33.02
CA GLY A 226 -7.84 19.11 -33.30
C GLY A 226 -7.54 19.58 -34.72
N ASP A 227 -7.80 20.87 -34.93
CA ASP A 227 -7.57 21.58 -36.16
C ASP A 227 -6.18 22.25 -36.21
N SER A 228 -6.05 23.30 -37.04
CA SER A 228 -4.81 24.08 -37.18
C SER A 228 -4.24 24.62 -35.91
N ARG A 229 -5.08 24.96 -34.90
CA ARG A 229 -4.62 25.43 -33.58
C ARG A 229 -3.91 24.33 -32.81
N THR A 230 -4.37 23.09 -32.92
CA THR A 230 -3.75 21.91 -32.34
C THR A 230 -2.48 21.52 -33.09
N ASP A 231 -2.48 21.65 -34.44
CA ASP A 231 -1.32 21.38 -35.26
C ASP A 231 -0.18 22.36 -34.98
N MET A 232 -0.47 23.65 -34.90
CA MET A 232 0.51 24.63 -34.44
C MET A 232 0.99 24.41 -33.00
N MET A 233 0.13 23.92 -32.11
CA MET A 233 0.56 23.57 -30.75
C MET A 233 1.56 22.41 -30.78
N LYS A 234 1.37 21.40 -31.60
CA LYS A 234 2.31 20.29 -31.80
C LYS A 234 3.69 20.81 -32.18
N ASP A 235 3.77 21.73 -33.15
CA ASP A 235 5.04 22.29 -33.61
C ASP A 235 5.73 23.17 -32.59
N VAL A 236 4.97 23.91 -31.78
CA VAL A 236 5.51 24.78 -30.73
C VAL A 236 5.99 24.01 -29.51
N VAL A 237 5.29 22.92 -29.15
CA VAL A 237 5.54 22.16 -27.91
C VAL A 237 6.58 21.05 -28.12
N GLU A 238 6.67 20.50 -29.30
CA GLU A 238 7.63 19.43 -29.67
C GLU A 238 7.65 18.25 -28.65
N ASN A 239 6.45 17.85 -28.18
CA ASN A 239 6.34 16.78 -27.18
C ASN A 239 5.99 15.45 -27.87
N ASP A 240 6.97 14.56 -27.98
CA ASP A 240 6.87 13.23 -28.57
C ASP A 240 6.06 12.21 -27.76
N LYS A 241 5.72 12.53 -26.51
CA LYS A 241 4.89 11.69 -25.64
C LYS A 241 3.39 11.88 -25.85
N ILE A 242 3.02 12.91 -26.63
CA ILE A 242 1.63 13.16 -27.02
C ILE A 242 1.38 12.55 -28.39
N THR A 243 0.30 11.82 -28.53
CA THR A 243 -0.22 11.43 -29.84
C THR A 243 -1.05 12.56 -30.41
N TRP A 244 -0.57 13.15 -31.48
CA TRP A 244 -1.24 14.25 -32.17
C TRP A 244 -2.06 13.71 -33.33
N ILE A 245 -3.37 13.94 -33.33
CA ILE A 245 -4.31 13.69 -34.42
C ILE A 245 -4.87 15.04 -34.80
N CYS A 246 -4.17 15.75 -35.68
CA CYS A 246 -4.50 17.13 -36.02
C CYS A 246 -4.16 17.42 -37.48
N GLU A 247 -4.93 18.33 -38.08
CA GLU A 247 -4.74 18.76 -39.48
C GLU A 247 -5.33 20.15 -39.69
N VAL A 248 -4.66 20.97 -40.49
CA VAL A 248 -5.03 22.37 -40.76
C VAL A 248 -6.37 22.46 -41.47
N GLY A 249 -7.24 23.36 -41.04
CA GLY A 249 -8.53 23.67 -41.66
C GLY A 249 -9.62 22.62 -41.45
N MET A 250 -9.41 21.68 -40.56
CA MET A 250 -10.33 20.56 -40.34
C MET A 250 -11.48 20.92 -39.41
N GLY A 251 -12.61 20.23 -39.59
CA GLY A 251 -13.84 20.37 -38.84
C GLY A 251 -14.55 19.04 -38.62
N TYR A 252 -15.88 19.08 -38.48
CA TYR A 252 -16.72 17.93 -38.15
C TYR A 252 -16.53 16.74 -39.10
N LYS A 253 -16.52 17.01 -40.44
CA LYS A 253 -16.42 15.92 -41.42
C LYS A 253 -15.11 15.14 -41.28
N TRP A 254 -14.01 15.84 -41.11
CA TRP A 254 -12.71 15.22 -40.88
C TRP A 254 -12.69 14.45 -39.55
N LEU A 255 -13.26 15.03 -38.44
CA LEU A 255 -13.38 14.31 -37.20
C LEU A 255 -14.05 12.97 -37.39
N ARG A 256 -15.24 12.96 -38.03
CA ARG A 256 -16.04 11.74 -38.26
C ARG A 256 -15.34 10.73 -39.19
N ASP A 257 -14.79 11.18 -40.31
CA ASP A 257 -14.36 10.31 -41.41
C ASP A 257 -12.87 9.89 -41.30
N THR A 258 -12.05 10.61 -40.51
CA THR A 258 -10.60 10.41 -40.47
C THR A 258 -10.06 10.30 -39.05
N ALA A 259 -10.35 11.28 -38.19
CA ALA A 259 -9.73 11.36 -36.85
C ALA A 259 -10.19 10.23 -35.93
N LEU A 260 -11.46 9.81 -36.03
CA LEU A 260 -11.97 8.70 -35.23
C LEU A 260 -11.30 7.37 -35.56
N ASP A 261 -11.02 7.09 -36.83
CA ASP A 261 -10.27 5.90 -37.25
C ASP A 261 -8.83 5.93 -36.73
N ALA A 262 -8.20 7.11 -36.81
CA ALA A 262 -6.85 7.30 -36.25
C ALA A 262 -6.83 7.10 -34.72
N LEU A 263 -7.82 7.66 -34.01
CA LEU A 263 -7.98 7.49 -32.57
C LEU A 263 -8.13 6.02 -32.22
N GLN A 264 -9.04 5.29 -32.88
CA GLN A 264 -9.30 3.87 -32.59
C GLN A 264 -8.04 3.01 -32.72
N LYS A 265 -7.16 3.31 -33.68
CA LYS A 265 -5.86 2.62 -33.86
C LYS A 265 -4.88 2.89 -32.70
N GLN A 266 -4.99 4.02 -32.01
CA GLN A 266 -4.09 4.42 -30.92
C GLN A 266 -4.61 4.00 -29.53
N MET A 267 -5.91 3.74 -29.37
CA MET A 267 -6.52 3.44 -28.10
C MET A 267 -6.03 2.11 -27.49
N LYS A 268 -5.67 2.16 -26.20
CA LYS A 268 -5.23 1.02 -25.39
C LYS A 268 -6.03 0.90 -24.09
N GLY A 269 -6.97 1.85 -23.86
CA GLY A 269 -7.87 1.86 -22.71
C GLY A 269 -7.37 2.65 -21.50
N ASN A 270 -6.48 3.60 -21.71
CA ASN A 270 -5.91 4.45 -20.66
C ASN A 270 -5.50 5.83 -21.18
N GLU A 271 -6.21 6.33 -22.14
CA GLU A 271 -5.92 7.62 -22.76
C GLU A 271 -6.61 8.78 -22.03
N ASP A 272 -5.94 9.93 -22.03
CA ASP A 272 -6.51 11.25 -21.83
C ASP A 272 -6.70 11.87 -23.21
N ILE A 273 -7.95 11.86 -23.70
CA ILE A 273 -8.30 12.32 -25.05
C ILE A 273 -8.80 13.76 -24.96
N PHE A 274 -8.06 14.69 -25.54
CA PHE A 274 -8.48 16.08 -25.70
C PHE A 274 -9.04 16.30 -27.09
N ILE A 275 -10.22 16.90 -27.18
CA ILE A 275 -10.88 17.25 -28.43
C ILE A 275 -10.99 18.77 -28.46
N TRP A 276 -10.27 19.40 -29.40
CA TRP A 276 -10.24 20.84 -29.59
C TRP A 276 -10.48 21.18 -31.05
N LEU A 277 -11.76 21.25 -31.42
CA LEU A 277 -12.26 21.46 -32.76
C LEU A 277 -13.47 22.40 -32.73
N GLY A 278 -13.82 22.97 -33.88
CA GLY A 278 -15.06 23.68 -34.13
C GLY A 278 -14.88 25.11 -34.66
N VAL A 279 -13.69 25.71 -34.57
CA VAL A 279 -13.50 27.10 -35.07
C VAL A 279 -13.79 27.23 -36.57
N ASN A 280 -13.51 26.17 -37.35
CA ASN A 280 -13.68 26.19 -38.79
C ASN A 280 -15.14 25.95 -39.27
N ASP A 281 -16.01 25.46 -38.38
CA ASP A 281 -17.36 25.05 -38.74
C ASP A 281 -18.34 25.02 -37.57
N VAL A 282 -18.41 26.10 -36.81
CA VAL A 282 -19.31 26.26 -35.62
C VAL A 282 -20.78 25.92 -35.96
N TYR A 283 -21.22 26.13 -37.18
CA TYR A 283 -22.55 25.79 -37.67
C TYR A 283 -22.87 24.29 -37.65
N ASN A 284 -21.84 23.42 -37.58
CA ASN A 284 -21.99 21.96 -37.47
C ASN A 284 -22.25 21.47 -36.05
N ILE A 285 -22.50 22.34 -35.10
CA ILE A 285 -22.63 22.03 -33.66
C ILE A 285 -23.53 20.81 -33.36
N SER A 286 -24.69 20.69 -34.01
CA SER A 286 -25.62 19.57 -33.75
C SER A 286 -25.01 18.22 -34.17
N ASN A 287 -24.22 18.22 -35.26
CA ASN A 287 -23.52 17.04 -35.73
C ASN A 287 -22.38 16.63 -34.78
N TYR A 288 -21.61 17.60 -34.24
CA TYR A 288 -20.58 17.35 -33.19
C TYR A 288 -21.21 16.73 -31.97
N ILE A 289 -22.32 17.30 -31.46
CA ILE A 289 -23.00 16.80 -30.27
C ILE A 289 -23.48 15.36 -30.47
N SER A 290 -24.14 15.07 -31.60
CA SER A 290 -24.62 13.73 -31.92
C SER A 290 -23.47 12.71 -31.94
N LEU A 291 -22.42 13.02 -32.70
CA LEU A 291 -21.25 12.15 -32.85
C LEU A 291 -20.55 11.89 -31.51
N LEU A 292 -20.30 12.93 -30.73
CA LEU A 292 -19.61 12.79 -29.45
C LEU A 292 -20.46 12.05 -28.42
N ASN A 293 -21.76 12.25 -28.40
CA ASN A 293 -22.65 11.48 -27.50
C ASN A 293 -22.74 10.00 -27.88
N GLU A 294 -22.49 9.65 -29.14
CA GLU A 294 -22.37 8.26 -29.58
C GLU A 294 -21.01 7.65 -29.22
N GLU A 295 -19.91 8.35 -29.47
CA GLU A 295 -18.55 7.79 -29.40
C GLU A 295 -17.93 7.86 -27.99
N VAL A 296 -18.16 8.94 -27.24
CA VAL A 296 -17.56 9.14 -25.91
C VAL A 296 -17.87 7.98 -24.95
N PRO A 297 -19.13 7.47 -24.86
CA PRO A 297 -19.40 6.31 -24.01
C PRO A 297 -18.58 5.06 -24.40
N LYS A 298 -18.31 4.85 -25.69
CA LYS A 298 -17.51 3.73 -26.18
C LYS A 298 -16.05 3.85 -25.72
N TRP A 299 -15.47 5.03 -25.81
CA TRP A 299 -14.08 5.28 -25.36
C TRP A 299 -13.95 5.18 -23.84
N LYS A 300 -14.93 5.71 -23.10
CA LYS A 300 -14.95 5.58 -21.64
C LYS A 300 -15.09 4.14 -21.18
N ALA A 301 -15.90 3.33 -21.86
CA ALA A 301 -16.01 1.91 -21.57
C ALA A 301 -14.68 1.16 -21.79
N GLN A 302 -13.83 1.63 -22.67
CA GLN A 302 -12.46 1.14 -22.88
C GLN A 302 -11.47 1.67 -21.83
N GLY A 303 -11.84 2.68 -21.02
CA GLY A 303 -11.00 3.23 -19.93
C GLY A 303 -10.39 4.61 -20.22
N ALA A 304 -10.75 5.25 -21.32
CA ALA A 304 -10.32 6.61 -21.64
C ALA A 304 -11.04 7.66 -20.77
N ASP A 305 -10.34 8.76 -20.48
CA ASP A 305 -10.93 10.02 -20.02
C ASP A 305 -11.01 10.98 -21.20
N VAL A 306 -12.15 11.65 -21.38
CA VAL A 306 -12.36 12.55 -22.51
C VAL A 306 -12.50 13.98 -22.01
N TYR A 307 -11.68 14.86 -22.55
CA TYR A 307 -11.66 16.28 -22.30
C TYR A 307 -12.14 17.03 -23.53
N LEU A 308 -13.25 17.73 -23.38
CA LEU A 308 -13.81 18.58 -24.43
C LEU A 308 -13.32 20.01 -24.18
N VAL A 309 -12.49 20.51 -25.09
CA VAL A 309 -11.87 21.83 -24.96
C VAL A 309 -12.73 22.86 -25.69
N ALA A 310 -13.14 23.90 -24.99
CA ALA A 310 -13.85 25.02 -25.58
C ALA A 310 -13.04 25.66 -26.71
N VAL A 311 -13.69 26.00 -27.80
CA VAL A 311 -13.08 26.85 -28.83
C VAL A 311 -12.68 28.15 -28.20
N GLY A 312 -11.42 28.52 -28.31
CA GLY A 312 -10.89 29.77 -27.77
C GLY A 312 -11.28 30.97 -28.63
N GLN A 313 -11.15 32.17 -28.05
CA GLN A 313 -11.49 33.44 -28.72
C GLN A 313 -10.68 33.68 -30.00
N VAL A 314 -11.26 34.42 -30.93
CA VAL A 314 -10.62 34.94 -32.12
C VAL A 314 -10.47 36.47 -31.99
N ASP A 315 -9.52 37.03 -32.77
CA ASP A 315 -9.31 38.48 -32.88
C ASP A 315 -9.38 38.88 -34.37
N LYS A 316 -10.57 39.31 -34.80
CA LYS A 316 -10.87 39.69 -36.21
C LYS A 316 -10.77 38.54 -37.20
N ASP A 317 -11.30 37.38 -36.85
CA ASP A 317 -11.45 36.29 -37.81
C ASP A 317 -12.51 36.66 -38.86
N PRO A 318 -12.25 36.43 -40.17
CA PRO A 318 -13.20 36.80 -41.24
C PRO A 318 -14.39 35.83 -41.38
N TYR A 319 -14.34 34.65 -40.75
CA TYR A 319 -15.29 33.56 -40.97
C TYR A 319 -16.12 33.20 -39.75
N VAL A 320 -15.67 33.58 -38.54
CA VAL A 320 -16.35 33.26 -37.29
C VAL A 320 -16.23 34.39 -36.29
N THR A 321 -17.31 34.68 -35.58
CA THR A 321 -17.37 35.67 -34.48
C THR A 321 -17.22 35.03 -33.12
N ASN A 322 -16.87 35.83 -32.10
CA ASN A 322 -16.82 35.35 -30.72
C ASN A 322 -18.21 34.98 -30.20
N GLU A 323 -19.27 35.64 -30.68
CA GLU A 323 -20.67 35.33 -30.33
C GLU A 323 -21.06 33.91 -30.82
N GLU A 324 -20.74 33.56 -32.06
CA GLU A 324 -20.94 32.21 -32.59
C GLU A 324 -20.13 31.16 -31.85
N ILE A 325 -18.90 31.47 -31.46
CA ILE A 325 -18.05 30.62 -30.60
C ILE A 325 -18.65 30.43 -29.22
N GLU A 326 -19.17 31.48 -28.59
CA GLU A 326 -19.82 31.38 -27.27
C GLU A 326 -21.07 30.50 -27.35
N GLU A 327 -21.90 30.63 -28.41
CA GLU A 327 -23.07 29.76 -28.62
C GLU A 327 -22.65 28.30 -28.85
N PHE A 328 -21.67 28.04 -29.71
CA PHE A 328 -21.09 26.74 -29.96
C PHE A 328 -20.59 26.11 -28.64
N ASN A 329 -19.77 26.81 -27.88
CA ASN A 329 -19.22 26.36 -26.61
C ASN A 329 -20.30 26.08 -25.57
N SER A 330 -21.34 26.92 -25.49
CA SER A 330 -22.46 26.75 -24.58
C SER A 330 -23.22 25.45 -24.89
N ARG A 331 -23.50 25.17 -26.14
CA ARG A 331 -24.18 23.95 -26.56
C ARG A 331 -23.31 22.71 -26.33
N MET A 332 -22.03 22.76 -26.69
CA MET A 332 -21.07 21.66 -26.43
C MET A 332 -20.99 21.32 -24.95
N LYS A 333 -20.91 22.32 -24.09
CA LYS A 333 -20.87 22.17 -22.62
C LYS A 333 -22.11 21.52 -22.05
N ASN A 334 -23.29 21.89 -22.55
CA ASN A 334 -24.56 21.49 -21.95
C ASN A 334 -25.14 20.21 -22.55
N GLU A 335 -24.82 19.89 -23.81
CA GLU A 335 -25.46 18.81 -24.56
C GLU A 335 -24.54 17.59 -24.80
N VAL A 336 -23.20 17.73 -24.64
CA VAL A 336 -22.27 16.58 -24.71
C VAL A 336 -22.10 15.97 -23.34
N ALA A 337 -22.48 14.70 -23.20
CA ALA A 337 -22.46 13.98 -21.94
C ALA A 337 -21.12 13.24 -21.71
N ASN A 338 -20.83 12.93 -20.43
CA ASN A 338 -19.72 12.06 -20.03
C ASN A 338 -18.31 12.58 -20.34
N VAL A 339 -18.15 13.87 -20.58
CA VAL A 339 -16.87 14.54 -20.82
C VAL A 339 -16.47 15.45 -19.66
N LYS A 340 -15.19 15.73 -19.53
CA LYS A 340 -14.68 16.82 -18.71
C LYS A 340 -14.56 18.06 -19.61
N TYR A 341 -15.44 19.03 -19.44
CA TYR A 341 -15.41 20.26 -20.22
C TYR A 341 -14.34 21.21 -19.68
N LEU A 342 -13.43 21.67 -20.57
CA LEU A 342 -12.38 22.62 -20.24
C LEU A 342 -12.71 23.98 -20.88
N ASP A 343 -13.05 24.96 -20.05
CA ASP A 343 -13.46 26.28 -20.48
C ASP A 343 -12.24 27.16 -20.88
N LEU A 344 -11.63 26.80 -21.99
CA LEU A 344 -10.50 27.55 -22.56
C LEU A 344 -10.89 28.97 -22.96
N TYR A 345 -12.13 29.15 -23.41
CA TYR A 345 -12.63 30.47 -23.81
C TYR A 345 -12.56 31.48 -22.66
N SER A 346 -13.14 31.15 -21.51
CA SER A 346 -13.10 31.99 -20.32
C SER A 346 -11.67 32.12 -19.74
N TYR A 347 -10.87 31.05 -19.85
CA TYR A 347 -9.47 31.09 -19.43
C TYR A 347 -8.68 32.14 -20.23
N LEU A 348 -8.81 32.20 -21.55
CA LEU A 348 -8.14 33.16 -22.41
C LEU A 348 -8.69 34.59 -22.19
N LYS A 349 -10.01 34.74 -22.03
CA LYS A 349 -10.64 36.04 -21.69
C LYS A 349 -10.06 36.64 -20.43
N LYS A 350 -9.80 35.84 -19.44
CA LYS A 350 -9.24 36.26 -18.14
C LYS A 350 -7.73 36.50 -18.17
N ASN A 351 -6.97 35.68 -18.87
CA ASN A 351 -5.51 35.67 -18.80
C ASN A 351 -4.84 36.37 -20.00
N GLY A 352 -5.62 36.83 -20.97
CA GLY A 352 -5.16 37.42 -22.19
C GLY A 352 -4.57 36.45 -23.19
N TYR A 353 -4.71 36.78 -24.46
CA TYR A 353 -4.16 36.01 -25.57
C TYR A 353 -3.69 36.97 -26.67
N LYS A 354 -2.89 36.43 -27.61
CA LYS A 354 -2.46 37.12 -28.84
C LYS A 354 -2.55 36.15 -30.01
N THR A 355 -3.06 36.62 -31.13
CA THR A 355 -3.11 35.89 -32.40
C THR A 355 -2.04 36.39 -33.35
N THR A 356 -1.71 35.60 -34.37
CA THR A 356 -0.82 35.97 -35.47
C THR A 356 -1.57 36.53 -36.67
N ASP A 357 -2.80 36.03 -36.90
CA ASP A 357 -3.61 36.34 -38.06
C ASP A 357 -5.11 36.56 -37.74
N GLY A 358 -5.44 36.68 -36.44
CA GLY A 358 -6.81 36.80 -35.97
C GLY A 358 -7.44 35.50 -35.47
N THR A 359 -6.98 34.34 -35.94
CA THR A 359 -7.49 33.02 -35.61
C THR A 359 -6.48 32.17 -34.81
N HIS A 360 -5.22 32.16 -35.28
CA HIS A 360 -4.16 31.33 -34.71
C HIS A 360 -3.38 32.05 -33.63
N TYR A 361 -3.11 31.36 -32.55
CA TYR A 361 -2.39 31.92 -31.38
C TYR A 361 -0.89 32.00 -31.66
N ASN A 362 -0.24 33.04 -31.12
CA ASN A 362 1.21 33.11 -31.13
C ASN A 362 1.83 32.06 -30.16
N ASN A 363 3.13 31.83 -30.27
CA ASN A 363 3.82 30.79 -29.49
C ASN A 363 3.64 30.96 -27.97
N GLU A 364 3.66 32.20 -27.43
CA GLU A 364 3.48 32.47 -26.02
C GLU A 364 2.08 32.03 -25.53
N THR A 365 1.05 32.37 -26.29
CA THR A 365 -0.34 31.97 -25.99
C THR A 365 -0.52 30.47 -26.14
N THR A 366 0.07 29.87 -27.17
CA THR A 366 0.05 28.42 -27.41
C THR A 366 0.66 27.65 -26.22
N TRP A 367 1.82 28.08 -25.69
CA TRP A 367 2.39 27.51 -24.47
C TRP A 367 1.51 27.70 -23.22
N LYS A 368 0.83 28.85 -23.11
CA LYS A 368 -0.13 29.12 -22.04
C LYS A 368 -1.32 28.16 -22.11
N ILE A 369 -1.86 27.92 -23.31
CA ILE A 369 -2.95 26.95 -23.54
C ILE A 369 -2.47 25.54 -23.21
N TYR A 370 -1.34 25.12 -23.74
CA TYR A 370 -0.78 23.80 -23.47
C TYR A 370 -0.65 23.53 -21.95
N ARG A 371 -0.06 24.45 -21.20
CA ARG A 371 0.06 24.31 -19.73
C ARG A 371 -1.29 24.25 -19.02
N TYR A 372 -2.28 25.02 -19.51
CA TYR A 372 -3.63 24.94 -19.01
C TYR A 372 -4.24 23.55 -19.22
N LEU A 373 -4.16 23.02 -20.43
CA LEU A 373 -4.68 21.68 -20.74
C LEU A 373 -3.97 20.58 -19.95
N MET A 374 -2.64 20.63 -19.88
CA MET A 374 -1.84 19.63 -19.15
C MET A 374 -2.03 19.68 -17.63
N SER A 375 -2.56 20.75 -17.07
CA SER A 375 -2.90 20.83 -15.65
C SER A 375 -4.05 19.90 -15.24
N TYR A 376 -4.80 19.37 -16.19
CA TYR A 376 -5.90 18.42 -15.97
C TYR A 376 -5.48 16.95 -16.15
N VAL A 377 -4.30 16.71 -16.71
CA VAL A 377 -3.71 15.37 -16.79
C VAL A 377 -3.06 15.03 -15.47
N SER A 378 -3.43 13.93 -14.86
CA SER A 378 -2.99 13.52 -13.51
C SER A 378 -1.75 12.62 -13.54
#